data_5af68f103a0ebf0e0dc88db5e4e6c66e
#
_entry.id   5af68f103a0ebf0e0dc88db5e4e6c66e
#
_cell.length_a   1.000
_cell.length_b   1.000
_cell.length_c   1.000
_cell.angle_alpha   90.00
_cell.angle_beta   90.00
_cell.angle_gamma   90.00
#
_symmetry.space_group_name_H-M   'P 1'
#
loop_
_entity.id
_entity.type
_entity.pdbx_description
1 polymer ?
#
loop_
_entity_poly.entity_id
_entity_poly.type
_entity_poly.pdbx_seq_one_letter_code
_entity_poly.pdbx_strand_id
1 'polypeptide(L)'
;MKVTVYHKDFEGNGYTRVAEVFAEGITNEKEACEYAYRWTQNIADSWSHPEGEADKNPAVEVVGELPVRGGKTFGLRSSMMGDRFYINSGSVYDCAMIGFDEVPVREEV
;
A
#
# COMPACT_ATOMS: atom_id res chain seq x y z
N MET A 1 -5.50 6.29 -11.93
CA MET A 1 -4.09 5.89 -11.69
C MET A 1 -4.05 4.60 -10.91
N LYS A 2 -3.04 3.79 -11.17
CA LYS A 2 -2.81 2.60 -10.38
C LYS A 2 -1.64 2.85 -9.44
N VAL A 3 -1.82 2.50 -8.17
CA VAL A 3 -0.78 2.63 -7.16
C VAL A 3 -0.43 1.24 -6.66
N THR A 4 0.84 0.86 -6.77
CA THR A 4 1.30 -0.41 -6.21
C THR A 4 1.92 -0.10 -4.84
N VAL A 5 1.39 -0.76 -3.81
CA VAL A 5 1.79 -0.50 -2.43
C VAL A 5 2.79 -1.54 -1.98
N TYR A 6 3.93 -1.08 -1.48
CA TYR A 6 4.96 -1.92 -0.91
C TYR A 6 5.10 -1.59 0.56
N HIS A 7 5.05 -2.62 1.39
CA HIS A 7 5.31 -2.45 2.82
C HIS A 7 6.77 -2.70 3.09
N LYS A 8 7.37 -1.83 3.87
CA LYS A 8 8.75 -2.01 4.26
C LYS A 8 8.85 -3.17 5.23
N ASP A 9 9.81 -4.05 5.00
CA ASP A 9 10.02 -5.20 5.88
C ASP A 9 10.61 -4.71 7.20
N PHE A 10 10.11 -5.23 8.31
CA PHE A 10 10.64 -4.85 9.61
C PHE A 10 12.03 -5.42 9.83
N GLU A 11 12.31 -6.55 9.18
CA GLU A 11 13.63 -7.15 9.27
C GLU A 11 14.30 -7.01 7.93
N GLY A 12 15.44 -6.40 7.90
CA GLY A 12 16.18 -6.17 6.66
C GLY A 12 15.82 -4.83 6.04
N ASN A 13 16.20 -4.65 4.79
CA ASN A 13 16.04 -3.38 4.08
C ASN A 13 15.12 -3.48 2.88
N GLY A 14 14.35 -4.56 2.79
CA GLY A 14 13.54 -4.81 1.62
C GLY A 14 12.12 -4.28 1.76
N TYR A 15 11.39 -4.43 0.67
CA TYR A 15 9.99 -4.05 0.59
C TYR A 15 9.21 -5.22 0.00
N THR A 16 8.00 -5.42 0.47
CA THR A 16 7.14 -6.49 -0.02
C THR A 16 5.91 -5.88 -0.67
N ARG A 17 5.62 -6.27 -1.88
CA ARG A 17 4.43 -5.80 -2.59
C ARG A 17 3.20 -6.41 -1.92
N VAL A 18 2.25 -5.58 -1.51
CA VAL A 18 1.09 -6.06 -0.78
C VAL A 18 -0.23 -5.75 -1.47
N ALA A 19 -0.29 -4.72 -2.32
CA ALA A 19 -1.56 -4.37 -2.94
C ALA A 19 -1.37 -3.58 -4.21
N GLU A 20 -2.37 -3.65 -5.10
CA GLU A 20 -2.50 -2.74 -6.21
C GLU A 20 -3.82 -2.03 -6.03
N VAL A 21 -3.79 -0.70 -6.09
CA VAL A 21 -4.94 0.13 -5.82
C VAL A 21 -5.27 0.93 -7.07
N PHE A 22 -6.50 0.78 -7.55
CA PHE A 22 -6.92 1.45 -8.77
C PHE A 22 -7.68 2.73 -8.39
N ALA A 23 -6.95 3.84 -8.34
CA ALA A 23 -7.49 5.14 -7.94
C ALA A 23 -8.12 5.81 -9.17
N GLU A 24 -9.28 5.28 -9.57
CA GLU A 24 -9.93 5.72 -10.79
C GLU A 24 -10.44 7.13 -10.64
N GLY A 25 -10.24 7.95 -11.64
CA GLY A 25 -10.71 9.33 -11.61
C GLY A 25 -9.78 10.31 -10.89
N ILE A 26 -8.75 9.79 -10.23
CA ILE A 26 -7.79 10.64 -9.55
C ILE A 26 -6.61 10.88 -10.48
N THR A 27 -6.30 12.16 -10.74
CA THR A 27 -5.24 12.52 -11.67
C THR A 27 -4.01 13.08 -10.98
N ASN A 28 -4.09 13.44 -9.71
CA ASN A 28 -2.97 13.95 -8.95
C ASN A 28 -2.29 12.77 -8.25
N GLU A 29 -0.96 12.66 -8.42
CA GLU A 29 -0.23 11.51 -7.89
C GLU A 29 -0.27 11.41 -6.38
N LYS A 30 -0.12 12.54 -5.69
CA LYS A 30 -0.16 12.49 -4.22
C LYS A 30 -1.55 12.14 -3.70
N GLU A 31 -2.59 12.61 -4.40
CA GLU A 31 -3.95 12.21 -4.03
C GLU A 31 -4.18 10.73 -4.26
N ALA A 32 -3.58 10.17 -5.31
CA ALA A 32 -3.68 8.75 -5.54
C ALA A 32 -2.98 7.97 -4.43
N CYS A 33 -1.84 8.47 -3.95
CA CYS A 33 -1.16 7.85 -2.81
C CYS A 33 -2.01 7.94 -1.56
N GLU A 34 -2.67 9.07 -1.32
CA GLU A 34 -3.53 9.22 -0.15
C GLU A 34 -4.71 8.27 -0.22
N TYR A 35 -5.28 8.10 -1.41
CA TYR A 35 -6.36 7.17 -1.61
C TYR A 35 -5.88 5.73 -1.31
N ALA A 36 -4.71 5.36 -1.84
CA ALA A 36 -4.15 4.03 -1.60
C ALA A 36 -3.84 3.83 -0.12
N TYR A 37 -3.36 4.87 0.55
CA TYR A 37 -3.06 4.80 1.97
C TYR A 37 -4.33 4.55 2.78
N ARG A 38 -5.41 5.31 2.48
CA ARG A 38 -6.68 5.13 3.19
C ARG A 38 -7.19 3.70 3.07
N TRP A 39 -7.09 3.12 1.88
CA TRP A 39 -7.71 1.83 1.64
C TRP A 39 -6.77 0.65 1.91
N THR A 40 -5.59 0.92 2.46
CA THR A 40 -4.71 -0.12 3.00
C THR A 40 -4.53 0.08 4.51
N GLN A 41 -5.59 0.55 5.19
CA GLN A 41 -5.61 0.75 6.62
C GLN A 41 -6.62 -0.16 7.29
N ASN A 42 -6.23 -0.72 8.43
CA ASN A 42 -7.14 -1.48 9.28
C ASN A 42 -7.75 -0.51 10.28
N ILE A 43 -8.87 0.09 9.92
CA ILE A 43 -9.51 1.07 10.78
C ILE A 43 -10.58 0.42 11.64
N ALA A 44 -11.60 -0.14 10.99
CA ALA A 44 -12.67 -0.82 11.70
C ALA A 44 -12.55 -2.34 11.54
N ASP A 45 -11.81 -2.77 10.51
CA ASP A 45 -11.70 -4.17 10.17
C ASP A 45 -10.37 -4.37 9.45
N SER A 46 -10.19 -5.48 8.78
CA SER A 46 -8.97 -5.73 8.00
C SER A 46 -9.16 -5.28 6.57
N TRP A 47 -8.21 -4.53 6.05
CA TRP A 47 -8.25 -4.11 4.65
C TRP A 47 -7.93 -5.28 3.71
N SER A 48 -7.23 -6.29 4.20
CA SER A 48 -6.68 -7.35 3.34
C SER A 48 -7.28 -8.72 3.56
N HIS A 49 -7.85 -8.99 4.73
CA HIS A 49 -8.37 -10.33 5.02
C HIS A 49 -9.68 -10.54 4.26
N PRO A 50 -9.89 -11.72 3.65
CA PRO A 50 -11.12 -11.97 2.88
C PRO A 50 -12.41 -11.77 3.65
N GLU A 51 -12.37 -11.95 4.96
CA GLU A 51 -13.57 -11.80 5.79
C GLU A 51 -13.76 -10.39 6.32
N GLY A 52 -12.84 -9.48 6.04
CA GLY A 52 -13.02 -8.10 6.44
C GLY A 52 -14.06 -7.44 5.57
N GLU A 53 -14.79 -6.48 6.10
CA GLU A 53 -15.84 -5.80 5.34
C GLU A 53 -15.71 -4.28 5.40
N ALA A 54 -15.59 -3.73 6.59
CA ALA A 54 -15.67 -2.29 6.77
C ALA A 54 -14.57 -1.51 6.05
N ASP A 55 -13.38 -2.09 5.90
CA ASP A 55 -12.25 -1.43 5.26
C ASP A 55 -11.93 -2.01 3.90
N LYS A 56 -12.88 -2.70 3.29
CA LYS A 56 -12.69 -3.26 1.96
C LYS A 56 -13.09 -2.28 0.89
N ASN A 57 -12.35 -2.30 -0.19
CA ASN A 57 -12.64 -1.46 -1.35
C ASN A 57 -12.38 -2.31 -2.59
N PRO A 58 -13.36 -2.45 -3.49
CA PRO A 58 -13.15 -3.26 -4.70
C PRO A 58 -12.00 -2.76 -5.58
N ALA A 59 -11.58 -1.50 -5.41
CA ALA A 59 -10.46 -0.96 -6.17
C ALA A 59 -9.11 -1.45 -5.64
N VAL A 60 -9.09 -2.17 -4.53
CA VAL A 60 -7.86 -2.70 -3.93
C VAL A 60 -7.75 -4.18 -4.22
N GLU A 61 -6.65 -4.55 -4.87
CA GLU A 61 -6.33 -5.95 -5.09
C GLU A 61 -5.20 -6.33 -4.14
N VAL A 62 -5.45 -7.28 -3.25
CA VAL A 62 -4.45 -7.74 -2.30
C VAL A 62 -3.56 -8.74 -3.03
N VAL A 63 -2.27 -8.44 -3.13
CA VAL A 63 -1.32 -9.31 -3.81
C VAL A 63 -0.29 -9.90 -2.87
N GLY A 64 -0.23 -9.43 -1.62
CA GLY A 64 0.68 -9.96 -0.63
C GLY A 64 0.16 -11.25 -0.02
N GLU A 65 1.08 -12.07 0.46
CA GLU A 65 0.68 -13.29 1.16
C GLU A 65 0.20 -12.95 2.55
N LEU A 66 -0.91 -13.54 2.93
CA LEU A 66 -1.45 -13.31 4.27
C LEU A 66 -0.75 -14.23 5.25
N PRO A 67 -0.31 -13.71 6.41
CA PRO A 67 0.38 -14.54 7.39
C PRO A 67 -0.53 -15.58 8.00
N VAL A 68 0.03 -16.76 8.27
CA VAL A 68 -0.70 -17.85 8.91
C VAL A 68 0.03 -18.22 10.20
N ARG A 69 -0.70 -18.23 11.30
CA ARG A 69 -0.12 -18.59 12.59
C ARG A 69 -1.13 -19.48 13.32
N GLY A 70 -0.64 -20.63 13.79
CA GLY A 70 -1.49 -21.56 14.52
C GLY A 70 -2.67 -22.04 13.69
N GLY A 71 -2.49 -22.17 12.37
CA GLY A 71 -3.56 -22.60 11.48
C GLY A 71 -4.57 -21.53 11.16
N LYS A 72 -4.34 -20.30 11.61
CA LYS A 72 -5.27 -19.19 11.39
C LYS A 72 -4.63 -18.17 10.48
N THR A 73 -5.40 -17.68 9.50
CA THR A 73 -4.95 -16.65 8.56
C THR A 73 -5.24 -15.27 9.14
N PHE A 74 -4.25 -14.40 9.09
CA PHE A 74 -4.38 -13.03 9.56
C PHE A 74 -4.28 -12.08 8.36
N GLY A 75 -4.78 -10.87 8.52
CA GLY A 75 -4.62 -9.85 7.50
C GLY A 75 -3.26 -9.19 7.59
N LEU A 76 -2.94 -8.38 6.60
CA LEU A 76 -1.73 -7.60 6.58
C LEU A 76 -1.89 -6.35 7.43
N ARG A 77 -0.78 -5.81 7.91
CA ARG A 77 -0.81 -4.58 8.71
C ARG A 77 -1.26 -3.40 7.86
N SER A 78 -1.63 -2.32 8.52
CA SER A 78 -1.90 -1.06 7.85
C SER A 78 -0.62 -0.51 7.23
N SER A 79 -0.76 0.23 6.14
CA SER A 79 0.36 1.00 5.58
C SER A 79 0.77 2.06 6.57
N MET A 80 2.06 2.38 6.61
CA MET A 80 2.60 3.30 7.59
C MET A 80 3.78 4.07 7.01
N MET A 81 4.27 5.03 7.79
CA MET A 81 5.45 5.80 7.43
C MET A 81 6.60 4.84 7.09
N GLY A 82 7.26 5.13 5.99
CA GLY A 82 8.34 4.28 5.49
C GLY A 82 7.92 3.34 4.38
N ASP A 83 6.63 3.10 4.21
CA ASP A 83 6.15 2.26 3.11
C ASP A 83 6.24 3.04 1.79
N ARG A 84 6.29 2.32 0.69
CA ARG A 84 6.57 2.92 -0.61
C ARG A 84 5.44 2.66 -1.59
N PHE A 85 5.07 3.70 -2.34
CA PHE A 85 3.93 3.68 -3.24
C PHE A 85 4.42 4.01 -4.65
N TYR A 86 4.22 3.08 -5.57
CA TYR A 86 4.65 3.25 -6.97
C TYR A 86 3.44 3.61 -7.82
N ILE A 87 3.56 4.71 -8.57
CA ILE A 87 2.49 5.12 -9.49
C ILE A 87 2.78 4.52 -10.86
N ASN A 88 1.75 4.08 -11.54
CA ASN A 88 1.93 3.45 -12.85
C ASN A 88 2.52 4.39 -13.92
N SER A 89 2.61 5.68 -13.65
CA SER A 89 3.30 6.61 -14.54
C SER A 89 4.82 6.56 -14.36
N GLY A 90 5.31 5.89 -13.32
CA GLY A 90 6.73 5.76 -13.04
C GLY A 90 7.20 6.46 -11.80
N SER A 91 6.39 7.34 -11.21
CA SER A 91 6.76 8.05 -10.00
C SER A 91 6.70 7.13 -8.78
N VAL A 92 7.55 7.41 -7.82
CA VAL A 92 7.63 6.63 -6.57
C VAL A 92 7.54 7.60 -5.40
N TYR A 93 6.72 7.26 -4.42
CA TYR A 93 6.53 8.09 -3.24
C TYR A 93 6.75 7.27 -1.98
N ASP A 94 7.41 7.87 -1.00
CA ASP A 94 7.54 7.27 0.33
C ASP A 94 6.51 7.91 1.24
N CYS A 95 5.83 7.08 2.04
CA CYS A 95 4.91 7.58 3.04
C CYS A 95 5.73 8.25 4.13
N ALA A 96 5.47 9.53 4.36
CA ALA A 96 6.20 10.33 5.33
C ALA A 96 5.35 10.56 6.57
N MET A 97 5.93 11.26 7.56
CA MET A 97 5.18 11.59 8.76
C MET A 97 3.98 12.45 8.40
N ILE A 98 4.14 13.34 7.43
CA ILE A 98 3.04 14.14 6.91
C ILE A 98 3.08 13.97 5.40
N GLY A 99 2.03 13.34 4.85
CA GLY A 99 1.89 13.21 3.41
C GLY A 99 2.86 12.23 2.77
N PHE A 100 3.23 12.52 1.54
CA PHE A 100 4.07 11.64 0.73
C PHE A 100 5.19 12.45 0.11
N ASP A 101 6.41 11.90 0.18
CA ASP A 101 7.59 12.53 -0.42
C ASP A 101 7.96 11.77 -1.67
N GLU A 102 8.12 12.47 -2.78
CA GLU A 102 8.53 11.82 -4.01
C GLU A 102 9.98 11.39 -3.92
N VAL A 103 10.24 10.14 -4.29
CA VAL A 103 11.58 9.60 -4.31
C VAL A 103 12.21 10.02 -5.62
N PRO A 104 13.36 10.71 -5.62
CA PRO A 104 13.99 11.13 -6.86
C PRO A 104 14.35 9.94 -7.72
N VAL A 105 14.15 10.08 -9.02
CA VAL A 105 14.61 9.08 -9.96
C VAL A 105 16.12 9.12 -9.98
N ARG A 106 16.75 7.99 -9.69
CA ARG A 106 18.18 7.93 -9.73
C ARG A 106 18.59 7.55 -11.10
N GLU A 107 19.48 8.33 -11.63
CA GLU A 107 20.08 7.97 -12.83
C GLU A 107 21.10 7.00 -12.50
N GLU A 108 20.74 5.84 -12.47
CA GLU A 108 21.65 4.90 -12.12
C GLU A 108 22.54 4.62 -13.13
N VAL A 109 23.55 4.79 -12.84
CA VAL A 109 24.33 4.44 -13.74
C VAL A 109 24.90 3.17 -13.74
#